data_a29e31919d7a22b65c35c1461f534cc3
#
_entry.id   a29e31919d7a22b65c35c1461f534cc3
#
_cell.length_a   1.000
_cell.length_b   1.000
_cell.length_c   1.000
_cell.angle_alpha   90.00
_cell.angle_beta   90.00
_cell.angle_gamma   90.00
#
_symmetry.space_group_name_H-M   'P 1'
#
loop_
_entity.id
_entity.type
_entity.pdbx_description
1 polymer ?
#
loop_
_entity_poly.entity_id
_entity_poly.type
_entity_poly.pdbx_seq_one_letter_code
_entity_poly.pdbx_strand_id
1 'polypeptide(L)'
;MTTHDHQILDKARQFCDYQERCIHDVKEKLQSWQIVPEQIERIIVALQEENYLDEDRYVRAFALGKLRHNKWGKIKIMYALKQKRIPEMVIEIGLQELDSDEYLQTLQHLLQTKKVKAADSYTQKAKLAQFAIQKGFESALVWQILKQKD
;
A
#
# COMPACT_ATOMS: atom_id res chain seq x y z
N MET A 1 0.69 12.05 31.22
CA MET A 1 0.27 10.66 31.13
C MET A 1 0.40 9.95 32.47
N THR A 2 -0.51 9.07 32.78
CA THR A 2 -0.47 8.22 33.96
C THR A 2 0.51 7.05 33.77
N THR A 3 0.80 6.32 34.87
CA THR A 3 1.60 5.09 34.80
C THR A 3 0.95 4.08 33.87
N HIS A 4 -0.38 3.97 33.92
CA HIS A 4 -1.14 3.08 33.04
C HIS A 4 -0.98 3.48 31.56
N ASP A 5 -1.04 4.78 31.25
CA ASP A 5 -0.80 5.30 29.90
C ASP A 5 0.59 4.90 29.40
N HIS A 6 1.60 5.02 30.27
CA HIS A 6 2.97 4.64 29.90
C HIS A 6 3.11 3.15 29.59
N GLN A 7 2.40 2.30 30.34
CA GLN A 7 2.40 0.85 30.07
C GLN A 7 1.77 0.54 28.73
N ILE A 8 0.65 1.20 28.40
CA ILE A 8 -0.02 1.04 27.11
C ILE A 8 0.90 1.56 25.98
N LEU A 9 1.52 2.70 26.18
CA LEU A 9 2.43 3.30 25.21
C LEU A 9 3.60 2.36 24.91
N ASP A 10 4.18 1.71 25.92
CA ASP A 10 5.25 0.75 25.71
C ASP A 10 4.81 -0.44 24.84
N LYS A 11 3.62 -0.96 25.08
CA LYS A 11 3.06 -2.03 24.26
C LYS A 11 2.80 -1.55 22.82
N ALA A 12 2.31 -0.32 22.68
CA ALA A 12 2.06 0.26 21.37
C ALA A 12 3.36 0.49 20.58
N ARG A 13 4.44 0.90 21.27
CA ARG A 13 5.77 1.03 20.65
C ARG A 13 6.24 -0.32 20.12
N GLN A 14 6.06 -1.39 20.87
CA GLN A 14 6.43 -2.75 20.44
C GLN A 14 5.63 -3.17 19.21
N PHE A 15 4.34 -2.85 19.19
CA PHE A 15 3.48 -3.11 18.03
C PHE A 15 4.00 -2.40 16.77
N CYS A 16 4.41 -1.14 16.91
CA CYS A 16 4.97 -0.34 15.82
C CYS A 16 6.37 -0.81 15.41
N ASP A 17 7.16 -1.34 16.33
CA ASP A 17 8.51 -1.84 16.04
C ASP A 17 8.48 -3.12 15.22
N TYR A 18 7.43 -3.91 15.34
CA TYR A 18 7.32 -5.18 14.63
C TYR A 18 7.25 -4.96 13.11
N GLN A 19 6.49 -3.97 12.66
CA GLN A 19 6.41 -3.55 11.26
C GLN A 19 5.79 -2.16 11.20
N GLU A 20 5.90 -1.49 10.04
CA GLU A 20 5.25 -0.20 9.86
C GLU A 20 3.74 -0.32 10.05
N ARG A 21 3.18 0.67 10.75
CA ARG A 21 1.75 0.75 11.04
C ARG A 21 1.21 2.10 10.61
N CYS A 22 -0.06 2.16 10.21
CA CYS A 22 -0.77 3.42 10.04
C CYS A 22 -1.60 3.73 11.29
N ILE A 23 -2.16 4.94 11.35
CA ILE A 23 -2.99 5.36 12.49
C ILE A 23 -4.16 4.40 12.68
N HIS A 24 -4.81 4.00 11.58
CA HIS A 24 -5.94 3.06 11.63
C HIS A 24 -5.55 1.73 12.28
N ASP A 25 -4.38 1.17 11.93
CA ASP A 25 -3.89 -0.08 12.51
C ASP A 25 -3.71 0.04 14.02
N VAL A 26 -3.12 1.16 14.48
CA VAL A 26 -2.90 1.40 15.91
C VAL A 26 -4.22 1.58 16.64
N LYS A 27 -5.16 2.35 16.06
CA LYS A 27 -6.49 2.52 16.66
C LYS A 27 -7.19 1.18 16.85
N GLU A 28 -7.19 0.34 15.82
CA GLU A 28 -7.82 -0.98 15.93
C GLU A 28 -7.15 -1.83 17.00
N LYS A 29 -5.81 -1.79 17.07
CA LYS A 29 -5.09 -2.56 18.08
C LYS A 29 -5.42 -2.10 19.49
N LEU A 30 -5.41 -0.80 19.73
CA LEU A 30 -5.74 -0.23 21.04
C LEU A 30 -7.19 -0.52 21.41
N GLN A 31 -8.12 -0.44 20.46
CA GLN A 31 -9.52 -0.83 20.69
C GLN A 31 -9.63 -2.30 21.10
N SER A 32 -8.83 -3.17 20.48
CA SER A 32 -8.82 -4.59 20.83
C SER A 32 -8.32 -4.84 22.27
N TRP A 33 -7.54 -3.91 22.84
CA TRP A 33 -7.10 -3.93 24.23
C TRP A 33 -8.09 -3.20 25.14
N GLN A 34 -9.25 -2.80 24.62
CA GLN A 34 -10.31 -2.13 25.36
C GLN A 34 -9.87 -0.77 25.94
N ILE A 35 -8.98 -0.08 25.23
CA ILE A 35 -8.52 1.25 25.62
C ILE A 35 -9.60 2.26 25.21
N VAL A 36 -9.91 3.22 26.10
CA VAL A 36 -10.92 4.23 25.83
C VAL A 36 -10.44 5.28 24.81
N PRO A 37 -11.37 5.91 24.05
CA PRO A 37 -10.99 6.81 22.96
C PRO A 37 -10.03 7.94 23.34
N GLU A 38 -10.18 8.55 24.49
CA GLU A 38 -9.30 9.63 24.95
C GLU A 38 -7.87 9.16 25.15
N GLN A 39 -7.70 7.96 25.69
CA GLN A 39 -6.37 7.36 25.85
C GLN A 39 -5.77 7.01 24.48
N ILE A 40 -6.59 6.48 23.58
CA ILE A 40 -6.14 6.15 22.23
C ILE A 40 -5.55 7.38 21.55
N GLU A 41 -6.23 8.52 21.60
CA GLU A 41 -5.74 9.76 20.99
C GLU A 41 -4.41 10.21 21.59
N ARG A 42 -4.26 10.15 22.92
CA ARG A 42 -3.01 10.50 23.58
C ARG A 42 -1.86 9.59 23.16
N ILE A 43 -2.12 8.29 23.07
CA ILE A 43 -1.11 7.30 22.67
C ILE A 43 -0.68 7.55 21.22
N ILE A 44 -1.63 7.80 20.32
CA ILE A 44 -1.32 8.07 18.92
C ILE A 44 -0.43 9.32 18.79
N VAL A 45 -0.78 10.40 19.46
CA VAL A 45 0.02 11.63 19.44
C VAL A 45 1.44 11.36 19.93
N ALA A 46 1.59 10.61 21.02
CA ALA A 46 2.90 10.28 21.56
C ALA A 46 3.72 9.44 20.58
N LEU A 47 3.11 8.45 19.94
CA LEU A 47 3.78 7.62 18.93
C LEU A 47 4.24 8.45 17.72
N GLN A 48 3.43 9.42 17.30
CA GLN A 48 3.80 10.33 16.21
C GLN A 48 4.98 11.23 16.60
N GLU A 49 4.93 11.82 17.80
CA GLU A 49 6.00 12.67 18.29
C GLU A 49 7.32 11.92 18.43
N GLU A 50 7.26 10.64 18.76
CA GLU A 50 8.44 9.78 18.94
C GLU A 50 8.87 9.08 17.65
N ASN A 51 8.22 9.37 16.53
CA ASN A 51 8.49 8.78 15.21
C ASN A 51 8.25 7.27 15.10
N TYR A 52 7.49 6.69 16.02
CA TYR A 52 7.03 5.31 15.86
C TYR A 52 5.93 5.20 14.83
N LEU A 53 5.19 6.28 14.60
CA LEU A 53 4.03 6.31 13.72
C LEU A 53 4.18 7.48 12.75
N ASP A 54 4.23 7.16 11.45
CA ASP A 54 4.45 8.14 10.37
C ASP A 54 3.75 7.62 9.13
N GLU A 55 2.61 8.23 8.77
CA GLU A 55 1.81 7.74 7.65
C GLU A 55 2.46 7.93 6.30
N ASP A 56 3.29 8.96 6.13
CA ASP A 56 4.06 9.12 4.89
C ASP A 56 5.02 7.93 4.70
N ARG A 57 5.72 7.59 5.77
CA ARG A 57 6.63 6.43 5.76
C ARG A 57 5.87 5.13 5.54
N TYR A 58 4.70 4.98 6.17
CA TYR A 58 3.84 3.81 6.00
C TYR A 58 3.43 3.63 4.54
N VAL A 59 2.96 4.71 3.89
CA VAL A 59 2.52 4.65 2.50
C VAL A 59 3.65 4.22 1.58
N ARG A 60 4.84 4.79 1.75
CA ARG A 60 6.01 4.43 0.93
C ARG A 60 6.37 2.96 1.08
N ALA A 61 6.44 2.48 2.31
CA ALA A 61 6.78 1.08 2.59
C ALA A 61 5.71 0.12 2.06
N PHE A 62 4.44 0.45 2.27
CA PHE A 62 3.32 -0.34 1.79
C PHE A 62 3.32 -0.43 0.26
N ALA A 63 3.44 0.71 -0.41
CA ALA A 63 3.41 0.77 -1.87
C ALA A 63 4.55 -0.04 -2.48
N LEU A 64 5.75 0.14 -1.96
CA LEU A 64 6.93 -0.57 -2.47
C LEU A 64 6.81 -2.07 -2.26
N GLY A 65 6.35 -2.48 -1.08
CA GLY A 65 6.14 -3.90 -0.77
C GLY A 65 5.11 -4.55 -1.69
N LYS A 66 3.99 -3.87 -1.92
CA LYS A 66 2.94 -4.40 -2.79
C LYS A 66 3.38 -4.48 -4.24
N LEU A 67 4.12 -3.49 -4.72
CA LEU A 67 4.68 -3.54 -6.07
C LEU A 67 5.66 -4.70 -6.21
N ARG A 68 6.58 -4.85 -5.29
CA ARG A 68 7.66 -5.84 -5.38
C ARG A 68 7.19 -7.27 -5.10
N HIS A 69 6.40 -7.47 -4.07
CA HIS A 69 6.02 -8.81 -3.63
C HIS A 69 4.73 -9.31 -4.25
N ASN A 70 3.75 -8.42 -4.44
CA ASN A 70 2.44 -8.79 -4.95
C ASN A 70 2.24 -8.41 -6.41
N LYS A 71 3.13 -7.63 -6.99
CA LYS A 71 3.01 -7.12 -8.36
C LYS A 71 1.71 -6.33 -8.53
N TRP A 72 1.39 -5.48 -7.56
CA TRP A 72 0.23 -4.60 -7.64
C TRP A 72 0.61 -3.29 -8.32
N GLY A 73 -0.31 -2.78 -9.16
CA GLY A 73 -0.21 -1.44 -9.69
C GLY A 73 -0.75 -0.38 -8.74
N LYS A 74 -0.55 0.88 -9.08
CA LYS A 74 -0.89 2.02 -8.22
C LYS A 74 -2.37 2.10 -7.86
N ILE A 75 -3.26 1.73 -8.79
CA ILE A 75 -4.72 1.81 -8.55
C ILE A 75 -5.12 0.88 -7.40
N LYS A 76 -4.63 -0.35 -7.43
CA LYS A 76 -4.94 -1.33 -6.38
C LYS A 76 -4.31 -0.95 -5.04
N ILE A 77 -3.07 -0.44 -5.08
CA ILE A 77 -2.37 0.04 -3.89
C ILE A 77 -3.14 1.21 -3.26
N MET A 78 -3.55 2.19 -4.08
CA MET A 78 -4.34 3.33 -3.63
C MET A 78 -5.64 2.89 -2.95
N TYR A 79 -6.36 1.95 -3.57
CA TYR A 79 -7.60 1.43 -3.01
C TYR A 79 -7.38 0.82 -1.63
N ALA A 80 -6.34 0.00 -1.48
CA ALA A 80 -6.02 -0.64 -0.20
C ALA A 80 -5.66 0.39 0.87
N LEU A 81 -4.90 1.44 0.50
CA LEU A 81 -4.52 2.50 1.43
C LEU A 81 -5.73 3.36 1.84
N LYS A 82 -6.68 3.59 0.94
CA LYS A 82 -7.93 4.28 1.28
C LYS A 82 -8.74 3.49 2.30
N GLN A 83 -8.70 2.16 2.25
CA GLN A 83 -9.36 1.30 3.25
C GLN A 83 -8.74 1.50 4.64
N LYS A 84 -7.50 1.92 4.71
CA LYS A 84 -6.79 2.26 5.96
C LYS A 84 -7.06 3.71 6.41
N ARG A 85 -7.98 4.40 5.74
CA ARG A 85 -8.41 5.77 6.06
C ARG A 85 -7.26 6.79 6.03
N ILE A 86 -6.28 6.55 5.19
CA ILE A 86 -5.18 7.48 4.98
C ILE A 86 -5.66 8.58 4.04
N PRO A 87 -5.35 9.87 4.31
CA PRO A 87 -5.75 10.96 3.43
C PRO A 87 -5.24 10.77 2.01
N GLU A 88 -6.06 11.11 1.03
CA GLU A 88 -5.75 10.90 -0.38
C GLU A 88 -4.45 11.59 -0.80
N MET A 89 -4.21 12.80 -0.30
CA MET A 89 -2.98 13.55 -0.61
C MET A 89 -1.73 12.80 -0.14
N VAL A 90 -1.77 12.19 1.04
CA VAL A 90 -0.65 11.40 1.57
C VAL A 90 -0.40 10.19 0.68
N ILE A 91 -1.48 9.53 0.23
CA ILE A 91 -1.38 8.38 -0.67
C ILE A 91 -0.75 8.80 -2.00
N GLU A 92 -1.24 9.88 -2.60
CA GLU A 92 -0.75 10.34 -3.89
C GLU A 92 0.73 10.69 -3.86
N ILE A 93 1.17 11.41 -2.83
CA ILE A 93 2.58 11.77 -2.68
C ILE A 93 3.44 10.52 -2.55
N GLY A 94 3.01 9.57 -1.72
CA GLY A 94 3.76 8.33 -1.53
C GLY A 94 3.85 7.48 -2.79
N LEU A 95 2.76 7.42 -3.58
CA LEU A 95 2.77 6.68 -4.84
C LEU A 95 3.68 7.32 -5.88
N GLN A 96 3.77 8.66 -5.90
CA GLN A 96 4.66 9.37 -6.81
C GLN A 96 6.14 9.09 -6.52
N GLU A 97 6.47 8.66 -5.31
CA GLU A 97 7.84 8.33 -4.94
C GLU A 97 8.29 6.94 -5.41
N LEU A 98 7.37 6.12 -5.93
CA LEU A 98 7.77 4.86 -6.56
C LEU A 98 8.63 5.15 -7.78
N ASP A 99 9.75 4.40 -7.90
CA ASP A 99 10.65 4.54 -9.03
C ASP A 99 9.90 4.19 -10.32
N SER A 100 9.85 5.13 -11.26
CA SER A 100 9.14 4.97 -12.53
C SER A 100 9.66 3.81 -13.34
N ASP A 101 10.98 3.62 -13.38
CA ASP A 101 11.60 2.55 -14.13
C ASP A 101 11.28 1.19 -13.53
N GLU A 102 11.36 1.07 -12.20
CA GLU A 102 11.00 -0.18 -11.52
C GLU A 102 9.53 -0.52 -11.73
N TYR A 103 8.66 0.50 -11.65
CA TYR A 103 7.23 0.32 -11.87
C TYR A 103 6.96 -0.22 -13.28
N LEU A 104 7.55 0.41 -14.27
CA LEU A 104 7.38 0.02 -15.66
C LEU A 104 7.93 -1.38 -15.91
N GLN A 105 9.13 -1.69 -15.39
CA GLN A 105 9.75 -3.01 -15.53
C GLN A 105 8.90 -4.11 -14.89
N THR A 106 8.30 -3.83 -13.74
CA THR A 106 7.42 -4.78 -13.07
C THR A 106 6.23 -5.11 -13.96
N LEU A 107 5.60 -4.10 -14.54
CA LEU A 107 4.47 -4.30 -15.45
C LEU A 107 4.89 -5.05 -16.70
N GLN A 108 6.00 -4.65 -17.33
CA GLN A 108 6.51 -5.32 -18.53
C GLN A 108 6.78 -6.80 -18.27
N HIS A 109 7.44 -7.11 -17.17
CA HIS A 109 7.74 -8.49 -16.78
C HIS A 109 6.45 -9.30 -16.56
N LEU A 110 5.47 -8.68 -15.89
CA LEU A 110 4.18 -9.31 -15.63
C LEU A 110 3.48 -9.71 -16.94
N LEU A 111 3.47 -8.79 -17.91
CA LEU A 111 2.84 -9.02 -19.21
C LEU A 111 3.61 -10.05 -20.05
N GLN A 112 4.93 -10.09 -19.92
CA GLN A 112 5.78 -11.04 -20.65
C GLN A 112 5.66 -12.46 -20.11
N THR A 113 5.48 -12.62 -18.81
CA THR A 113 5.53 -13.93 -18.17
C THR A 113 4.15 -14.57 -17.99
N LYS A 114 3.08 -13.79 -18.03
CA LYS A 114 1.72 -14.33 -17.91
C LYS A 114 1.35 -15.09 -19.16
N LYS A 115 0.96 -16.35 -19.00
CA LYS A 115 0.50 -17.20 -20.10
C LYS A 115 -1.02 -17.15 -20.16
N VAL A 116 -1.56 -16.91 -21.35
CA VAL A 116 -2.99 -16.94 -21.61
C VAL A 116 -3.27 -17.78 -22.83
N LYS A 117 -4.44 -18.41 -22.86
CA LYS A 117 -4.90 -19.17 -24.03
C LYS A 117 -5.74 -18.23 -24.91
N ALA A 118 -5.33 -18.10 -26.17
CA ALA A 118 -6.04 -17.24 -27.12
C ALA A 118 -5.81 -17.74 -28.54
N ALA A 119 -6.86 -17.64 -29.37
CA ALA A 119 -6.81 -18.07 -30.76
C ALA A 119 -6.05 -17.08 -31.66
N ASP A 120 -5.99 -15.82 -31.26
CA ASP A 120 -5.39 -14.75 -32.05
C ASP A 120 -4.66 -13.74 -31.16
N SER A 121 -3.87 -12.87 -31.81
CA SER A 121 -3.08 -11.84 -31.12
C SER A 121 -3.95 -10.83 -30.37
N TYR A 122 -5.06 -10.41 -30.95
CA TYR A 122 -5.95 -9.42 -30.31
C TYR A 122 -6.54 -9.98 -29.01
N THR A 123 -7.05 -11.21 -29.04
CA THR A 123 -7.62 -11.87 -27.87
C THR A 123 -6.54 -12.08 -26.80
N GLN A 124 -5.32 -12.45 -27.21
CA GLN A 124 -4.21 -12.60 -26.29
C GLN A 124 -3.92 -11.29 -25.55
N LYS A 125 -3.81 -10.18 -26.29
CA LYS A 125 -3.55 -8.87 -25.70
C LYS A 125 -4.67 -8.43 -24.77
N ALA A 126 -5.93 -8.67 -25.16
CA ALA A 126 -7.08 -8.32 -24.33
C ALA A 126 -7.06 -9.07 -22.99
N LYS A 127 -6.73 -10.34 -23.00
CA LYS A 127 -6.64 -11.16 -21.78
C LYS A 127 -5.46 -10.70 -20.89
N LEU A 128 -4.32 -10.38 -21.48
CA LEU A 128 -3.17 -9.86 -20.74
C LEU A 128 -3.50 -8.51 -20.13
N ALA A 129 -4.17 -7.64 -20.89
CA ALA A 129 -4.59 -6.34 -20.39
C ALA A 129 -5.53 -6.47 -19.19
N GLN A 130 -6.53 -7.34 -19.29
CA GLN A 130 -7.47 -7.60 -18.20
C GLN A 130 -6.74 -8.06 -16.94
N PHE A 131 -5.77 -8.98 -17.09
CA PHE A 131 -4.98 -9.47 -15.98
C PHE A 131 -4.21 -8.35 -15.29
N ALA A 132 -3.50 -7.52 -16.06
CA ALA A 132 -2.69 -6.44 -15.51
C ALA A 132 -3.57 -5.34 -14.88
N ILE A 133 -4.70 -5.01 -15.49
CA ILE A 133 -5.64 -4.03 -14.96
C ILE A 133 -6.22 -4.52 -13.63
N GLN A 134 -6.54 -5.80 -13.51
CA GLN A 134 -7.01 -6.38 -12.25
C GLN A 134 -5.92 -6.36 -11.17
N LYS A 135 -4.65 -6.39 -11.55
CA LYS A 135 -3.53 -6.23 -10.62
C LYS A 135 -3.34 -4.78 -10.20
N GLY A 136 -4.10 -3.84 -10.79
CA GLY A 136 -4.10 -2.44 -10.40
C GLY A 136 -3.30 -1.51 -11.29
N PHE A 137 -2.75 -1.99 -12.41
CA PHE A 137 -2.00 -1.15 -13.32
C PHE A 137 -2.94 -0.32 -14.18
N GLU A 138 -2.52 0.90 -14.52
CA GLU A 138 -3.33 1.85 -15.28
C GLU A 138 -3.58 1.32 -16.70
N SER A 139 -4.84 1.34 -17.12
CA SER A 139 -5.27 0.80 -18.41
C SER A 139 -4.50 1.40 -19.57
N ALA A 140 -4.33 2.73 -19.59
CA ALA A 140 -3.61 3.42 -20.68
C ALA A 140 -2.15 2.92 -20.78
N LEU A 141 -1.48 2.76 -19.66
CA LEU A 141 -0.11 2.28 -19.64
C LEU A 141 -0.01 0.81 -20.11
N VAL A 142 -0.93 -0.02 -19.67
CA VAL A 142 -0.98 -1.45 -20.05
C VAL A 142 -1.12 -1.56 -21.57
N TRP A 143 -2.07 -0.86 -22.16
CA TRP A 143 -2.31 -0.92 -23.62
C TRP A 143 -1.16 -0.29 -24.40
N GLN A 144 -0.52 0.75 -23.88
CA GLN A 144 0.65 1.34 -24.50
C GLN A 144 1.76 0.31 -24.67
N ILE A 145 2.02 -0.47 -23.62
CA ILE A 145 3.05 -1.52 -23.66
C ILE A 145 2.66 -2.63 -24.62
N LEU A 146 1.42 -3.10 -24.57
CA LEU A 146 0.95 -4.19 -25.42
C LEU A 146 0.98 -3.83 -26.90
N LYS A 147 0.67 -2.58 -27.26
CA LYS A 147 0.72 -2.12 -28.63
C LYS A 147 2.13 -2.04 -29.20
N GLN A 148 3.12 -1.80 -28.35
CA GLN A 148 4.53 -1.70 -28.77
C GLN A 148 5.13 -3.04 -29.13
N LYS A 149 4.47 -4.16 -28.82
CA LYS A 149 4.99 -5.52 -29.04
C LYS A 149 4.67 -6.07 -30.42
N ASP A 150 4.00 -5.31 -31.25
CA ASP A 150 3.77 -5.70 -32.64
C ASP A 150 4.96 -5.26 -33.51
#